data_6cdb4e7bc55387202c1a1ddb0a8c2073
#
_entry.id   6cdb4e7bc55387202c1a1ddb0a8c2073
#
_cell.length_a   1.000
_cell.length_b   1.000
_cell.length_c   1.000
_cell.angle_alpha   90.00
_cell.angle_beta   90.00
_cell.angle_gamma   90.00
#
_symmetry.space_group_name_H-M   'P 1'
#
loop_
_entity.id
_entity.type
_entity.pdbx_description
1 polymer ?
#
loop_
_entity_poly.entity_id
_entity_poly.type
_entity_poly.pdbx_seq_one_letter_code
_entity_poly.pdbx_strand_id
1 'polypeptide(L)'
;MGEIIGAGVVSHVPTIVMPEDDRKRLNNGQDLSLVEGLERLRSERLDKLNPETVVVIDTHWFTTVEHIITAHDRRKGIFTSDELPRGMSQVPYDMPGDPELAFELEKLAAGRGDTRILACDDPYLPVHYPTINLLGFLQRKENWISVGVCQTAEVEDFLLLGELLRKTIETLDRNVVVLASGGLSHRFWPLRDFAKHESSSLENIRTPEARKADEEVIELWESGNHEAVIDFYPEYRTYAPEGFFGHYLIMAGALGGRLCEAEGEKYSDYESAAGTGQVHMWFDRPEDGWTKS
;
A
#
# COMPACT_ATOMS: atom_id res chain seq x y z
N MET A 1 13.89 13.48 16.75
CA MET A 1 14.24 12.33 15.88
C MET A 1 12.96 11.91 15.21
N GLY A 2 12.99 11.81 13.88
CA GLY A 2 11.80 11.43 13.13
C GLY A 2 11.38 10.00 13.38
N GLU A 3 10.14 9.69 13.09
CA GLU A 3 9.61 8.35 13.32
C GLU A 3 8.44 8.01 12.37
N ILE A 4 8.25 6.72 12.15
CA ILE A 4 7.03 6.21 11.55
C ILE A 4 5.99 6.17 12.65
N ILE A 5 4.96 7.03 12.53
CA ILE A 5 3.94 7.24 13.56
C ILE A 5 2.68 6.40 13.36
N GLY A 6 2.61 5.68 12.24
CA GLY A 6 1.53 4.75 11.91
C GLY A 6 1.76 4.13 10.55
N ALA A 7 1.17 2.98 10.31
CA ALA A 7 1.27 2.28 9.03
C ALA A 7 -0.03 1.54 8.70
N GLY A 8 -0.27 1.25 7.43
CA GLY A 8 -1.44 0.46 7.04
C GLY A 8 -1.28 -0.26 5.72
N VAL A 9 -1.92 -1.41 5.60
CA VAL A 9 -2.20 -2.06 4.31
C VAL A 9 -3.53 -1.51 3.82
N VAL A 10 -3.57 -0.93 2.63
CA VAL A 10 -4.75 -0.25 2.11
C VAL A 10 -5.04 -0.68 0.67
N SER A 11 -6.28 -1.04 0.43
CA SER A 11 -6.76 -1.33 -0.92
C SER A 11 -6.95 -0.02 -1.71
N HIS A 12 -6.63 -0.08 -2.98
CA HIS A 12 -6.80 1.03 -3.93
C HIS A 12 -7.69 0.65 -5.11
N VAL A 13 -8.47 -0.43 -4.96
CA VAL A 13 -9.28 -0.96 -6.08
C VAL A 13 -10.09 0.13 -6.78
N PRO A 14 -10.20 0.09 -8.11
CA PRO A 14 -10.91 1.13 -8.86
C PRO A 14 -12.36 1.35 -8.46
N THR A 15 -12.99 0.34 -7.87
CA THR A 15 -14.40 0.44 -7.44
C THR A 15 -14.61 1.47 -6.32
N ILE A 16 -13.59 1.78 -5.50
CA ILE A 16 -13.75 2.79 -4.42
C ILE A 16 -14.02 4.20 -4.96
N VAL A 17 -13.53 4.53 -6.15
CA VAL A 17 -13.74 5.85 -6.78
C VAL A 17 -14.97 5.92 -7.69
N MET A 18 -15.72 4.83 -7.83
CA MET A 18 -16.98 4.82 -8.56
C MET A 18 -18.07 5.58 -7.78
N PRO A 19 -19.09 6.15 -8.47
CA PRO A 19 -20.27 6.68 -7.82
C PRO A 19 -20.95 5.64 -6.91
N GLU A 20 -21.48 6.06 -5.77
CA GLU A 20 -22.10 5.19 -4.77
C GLU A 20 -23.23 4.32 -5.37
N ASP A 21 -24.09 4.91 -6.22
CA ASP A 21 -25.17 4.17 -6.89
C ASP A 21 -24.63 3.03 -7.76
N ASP A 22 -23.49 3.23 -8.42
CA ASP A 22 -22.86 2.21 -9.24
C ASP A 22 -22.23 1.11 -8.37
N ARG A 23 -21.57 1.47 -7.27
CA ARG A 23 -21.04 0.51 -6.31
C ARG A 23 -22.15 -0.36 -5.73
N LYS A 24 -23.23 0.27 -5.26
CA LYS A 24 -24.39 -0.45 -4.71
C LYS A 24 -25.05 -1.35 -5.75
N ARG A 25 -25.16 -0.90 -6.99
CA ARG A 25 -25.73 -1.72 -8.09
C ARG A 25 -24.87 -2.98 -8.35
N LEU A 26 -23.56 -2.86 -8.33
CA LEU A 26 -22.63 -3.99 -8.52
C LEU A 26 -22.63 -4.93 -7.29
N ASN A 27 -22.93 -4.41 -6.10
CA ASN A 27 -22.82 -5.12 -4.84
C ASN A 27 -24.20 -5.40 -4.18
N ASN A 28 -25.21 -5.77 -4.98
CA ASN A 28 -26.54 -6.19 -4.51
C ASN A 28 -27.23 -5.19 -3.56
N GLY A 29 -27.01 -3.91 -3.76
CA GLY A 29 -27.63 -2.82 -2.98
C GLY A 29 -26.84 -2.38 -1.75
N GLN A 30 -25.70 -3.00 -1.46
CA GLN A 30 -24.80 -2.62 -0.38
C GLN A 30 -23.61 -1.82 -0.92
N ASP A 31 -23.09 -0.87 -0.15
CA ASP A 31 -21.83 -0.21 -0.49
C ASP A 31 -20.63 -1.06 -0.06
N LEU A 32 -19.44 -0.71 -0.55
CA LEU A 32 -18.19 -1.33 -0.17
C LEU A 32 -17.74 -0.83 1.21
N SER A 33 -17.36 -1.72 2.11
CA SER A 33 -16.78 -1.34 3.40
C SER A 33 -15.42 -0.63 3.24
N LEU A 34 -14.74 -0.87 2.13
CA LEU A 34 -13.48 -0.21 1.77
C LEU A 34 -13.62 1.32 1.70
N VAL A 35 -14.75 1.85 1.23
CA VAL A 35 -14.95 3.30 1.13
C VAL A 35 -15.07 3.92 2.52
N GLU A 36 -16.00 3.41 3.34
CA GLU A 36 -16.15 3.84 4.73
C GLU A 36 -14.86 3.65 5.52
N GLY A 37 -14.13 2.56 5.25
CA GLY A 37 -12.86 2.24 5.88
C GLY A 37 -11.80 3.32 5.64
N LEU A 38 -11.65 3.83 4.41
CA LEU A 38 -10.73 4.93 4.11
C LEU A 38 -11.14 6.24 4.79
N GLU A 39 -12.45 6.56 4.81
CA GLU A 39 -12.97 7.76 5.48
C GLU A 39 -12.72 7.70 7.01
N ARG A 40 -12.93 6.55 7.62
CA ARG A 40 -12.63 6.30 9.02
C ARG A 40 -11.13 6.37 9.29
N LEU A 41 -10.31 5.73 8.47
CA LEU A 41 -8.85 5.77 8.58
C LEU A 41 -8.34 7.22 8.52
N ARG A 42 -8.91 8.05 7.63
CA ARG A 42 -8.57 9.47 7.60
C ARG A 42 -8.93 10.18 8.92
N SER A 43 -10.18 10.08 9.35
CA SER A 43 -10.69 10.83 10.50
C SER A 43 -10.19 10.29 11.87
N GLU A 44 -10.03 8.98 11.99
CA GLU A 44 -9.68 8.34 13.25
C GLU A 44 -8.16 8.22 13.47
N ARG A 45 -7.36 8.21 12.39
CA ARG A 45 -5.89 8.04 12.44
C ARG A 45 -5.14 9.22 11.85
N LEU A 46 -5.19 9.45 10.55
CA LEU A 46 -4.33 10.45 9.90
C LEU A 46 -4.59 11.87 10.42
N ASP A 47 -5.84 12.25 10.65
CA ASP A 47 -6.17 13.58 11.19
C ASP A 47 -5.64 13.78 12.62
N LYS A 48 -5.58 12.71 13.42
CA LYS A 48 -5.04 12.77 14.79
C LYS A 48 -3.52 12.74 14.82
N LEU A 49 -2.91 11.89 14.01
CA LEU A 49 -1.46 11.75 13.89
C LEU A 49 -0.81 12.96 13.22
N ASN A 50 -1.54 13.61 12.29
CA ASN A 50 -1.08 14.78 11.54
C ASN A 50 0.34 14.57 10.95
N PRO A 51 0.55 13.55 10.11
CA PRO A 51 1.87 13.26 9.55
C PRO A 51 2.37 14.43 8.68
N GLU A 52 3.69 14.58 8.61
CA GLU A 52 4.33 15.53 7.69
C GLU A 52 4.39 14.94 6.28
N THR A 53 4.66 13.62 6.19
CA THR A 53 4.77 12.90 4.91
C THR A 53 4.02 11.57 4.99
N VAL A 54 3.36 11.22 3.89
CA VAL A 54 2.79 9.89 3.63
C VAL A 54 3.61 9.23 2.52
N VAL A 55 4.12 8.05 2.82
CA VAL A 55 4.82 7.19 1.85
C VAL A 55 3.84 6.13 1.37
N VAL A 56 3.56 6.09 0.07
CA VAL A 56 2.73 5.05 -0.57
C VAL A 56 3.62 4.06 -1.30
N ILE A 57 3.54 2.80 -0.92
CA ILE A 57 4.17 1.71 -1.68
C ILE A 57 3.15 1.26 -2.73
N ASP A 58 3.42 1.55 -4.00
CA ASP A 58 2.48 1.49 -5.10
C ASP A 58 2.68 0.22 -5.94
N THR A 59 1.73 -0.72 -5.88
CA THR A 59 1.82 -2.03 -6.54
C THR A 59 1.55 -1.99 -8.06
N HIS A 60 1.09 -0.88 -8.61
CA HIS A 60 0.98 -0.70 -10.07
C HIS A 60 2.20 0.00 -10.67
N TRP A 61 3.14 0.44 -9.84
CA TRP A 61 4.41 0.98 -10.29
C TRP A 61 5.50 -0.09 -10.20
N PHE A 62 5.67 -0.83 -11.29
CA PHE A 62 6.71 -1.87 -11.38
C PHE A 62 8.03 -1.32 -11.90
N THR A 63 9.11 -1.61 -11.19
CA THR A 63 10.49 -1.40 -11.63
C THR A 63 11.20 -2.74 -11.88
N THR A 64 12.43 -2.77 -12.39
CA THR A 64 13.06 -4.03 -12.78
C THR A 64 14.47 -4.21 -12.18
N VAL A 65 15.28 -3.17 -12.11
CA VAL A 65 16.70 -3.30 -11.75
C VAL A 65 17.08 -2.55 -10.49
N GLU A 66 16.14 -1.77 -9.94
CA GLU A 66 16.32 -0.94 -8.75
C GLU A 66 14.97 -0.56 -8.15
N HIS A 67 14.96 -0.24 -6.88
CA HIS A 67 13.83 0.42 -6.25
C HIS A 67 13.81 1.90 -6.66
N ILE A 68 12.63 2.44 -6.96
CA ILE A 68 12.50 3.86 -7.33
C ILE A 68 11.51 4.52 -6.38
N ILE A 69 11.89 5.70 -5.89
CA ILE A 69 11.07 6.57 -5.07
C ILE A 69 10.91 7.94 -5.74
N THR A 70 9.72 8.52 -5.67
CA THR A 70 9.47 9.87 -6.22
C THR A 70 10.17 10.93 -5.38
N ALA A 71 10.89 11.88 -6.04
CA ALA A 71 11.66 12.94 -5.40
C ALA A 71 11.26 14.34 -5.87
N HIS A 72 10.01 14.53 -6.28
CA HIS A 72 9.49 15.82 -6.73
C HIS A 72 9.12 16.71 -5.54
N ASP A 73 9.34 18.03 -5.63
CA ASP A 73 8.77 19.00 -4.69
C ASP A 73 7.25 19.00 -4.71
N ARG A 74 6.67 18.85 -5.90
CA ARG A 74 5.22 18.81 -6.11
C ARG A 74 4.90 18.18 -7.45
N ARG A 75 3.86 17.36 -7.45
CA ARG A 75 3.30 16.80 -8.68
C ARG A 75 1.84 17.26 -8.83
N LYS A 76 1.54 17.85 -9.97
CA LYS A 76 0.20 18.37 -10.27
C LYS A 76 -0.15 18.11 -11.72
N GLY A 77 -1.36 17.63 -11.95
CA GLY A 77 -1.79 17.33 -13.30
C GLY A 77 -3.20 16.77 -13.38
N ILE A 78 -3.46 16.14 -14.50
CA ILE A 78 -4.70 15.39 -14.75
C ILE A 78 -4.27 13.95 -15.06
N PHE A 79 -4.80 13.01 -14.29
CA PHE A 79 -4.54 11.60 -14.44
C PHE A 79 -5.65 10.95 -15.29
N THR A 80 -5.26 10.08 -16.20
CA THR A 80 -6.15 9.10 -16.83
C THR A 80 -5.44 7.75 -16.77
N SER A 81 -6.13 6.76 -16.24
CA SER A 81 -5.60 5.39 -16.20
C SER A 81 -5.48 4.80 -17.60
N ASP A 82 -4.33 4.30 -17.94
CA ASP A 82 -4.07 3.53 -19.17
C ASP A 82 -4.71 2.13 -19.09
N GLU A 83 -4.85 1.59 -17.88
CA GLU A 83 -5.49 0.30 -17.62
C GLU A 83 -7.03 0.40 -17.64
N LEU A 84 -7.60 1.45 -17.03
CA LEU A 84 -9.04 1.60 -16.81
C LEU A 84 -9.57 2.99 -17.23
N PRO A 85 -9.37 3.39 -18.50
CA PRO A 85 -9.66 4.77 -18.92
C PRO A 85 -11.14 5.15 -18.90
N ARG A 86 -12.07 4.18 -18.82
CA ARG A 86 -13.50 4.47 -18.67
C ARG A 86 -13.88 4.82 -17.22
N GLY A 87 -13.24 4.19 -16.25
CA GLY A 87 -13.53 4.37 -14.82
C GLY A 87 -12.73 5.51 -14.19
N MET A 88 -11.51 5.72 -14.66
CA MET A 88 -10.59 6.72 -14.10
C MET A 88 -10.00 7.58 -15.22
N SER A 89 -10.72 8.62 -15.60
CA SER A 89 -10.34 9.57 -16.63
C SER A 89 -10.46 11.00 -16.15
N GLN A 90 -9.47 11.81 -16.49
CA GLN A 90 -9.43 13.24 -16.19
C GLN A 90 -9.52 13.57 -14.69
N VAL A 91 -8.92 12.74 -13.85
CA VAL A 91 -8.87 12.94 -12.40
C VAL A 91 -7.80 13.98 -12.09
N PRO A 92 -8.15 15.15 -11.55
CA PRO A 92 -7.16 16.14 -11.16
C PRO A 92 -6.41 15.67 -9.91
N TYR A 93 -5.11 15.90 -9.88
CA TYR A 93 -4.30 15.67 -8.68
C TYR A 93 -3.35 16.82 -8.43
N ASP A 94 -3.03 17.04 -7.17
CA ASP A 94 -2.10 18.07 -6.71
C ASP A 94 -1.50 17.60 -5.38
N MET A 95 -0.29 17.06 -5.41
CA MET A 95 0.37 16.49 -4.25
C MET A 95 1.74 17.14 -4.03
N PRO A 96 1.96 17.80 -2.88
CA PRO A 96 3.29 18.15 -2.42
C PRO A 96 4.11 16.89 -2.21
N GLY A 97 5.40 16.92 -2.48
CA GLY A 97 6.34 15.83 -2.25
C GLY A 97 7.32 16.10 -1.11
N ASP A 98 8.21 15.15 -0.87
CA ASP A 98 9.29 15.25 0.12
C ASP A 98 10.62 14.80 -0.54
N PRO A 99 11.22 15.62 -1.40
CA PRO A 99 12.44 15.27 -2.11
C PRO A 99 13.62 15.02 -1.18
N GLU A 100 13.67 15.71 -0.04
CA GLU A 100 14.74 15.52 0.95
C GLU A 100 14.76 14.07 1.46
N LEU A 101 13.60 13.54 1.83
CA LEU A 101 13.49 12.15 2.27
C LEU A 101 13.91 11.16 1.17
N ALA A 102 13.51 11.42 -0.07
CA ALA A 102 13.85 10.54 -1.20
C ALA A 102 15.36 10.54 -1.50
N PHE A 103 16.00 11.71 -1.57
CA PHE A 103 17.43 11.83 -1.87
C PHE A 103 18.32 11.35 -0.71
N GLU A 104 17.93 11.55 0.55
CA GLU A 104 18.69 10.99 1.68
C GLU A 104 18.57 9.46 1.75
N LEU A 105 17.42 8.87 1.35
CA LEU A 105 17.27 7.43 1.22
C LEU A 105 18.20 6.87 0.13
N GLU A 106 18.23 7.47 -1.06
CA GLU A 106 19.15 7.10 -2.13
C GLU A 106 20.61 7.18 -1.67
N LYS A 107 20.99 8.27 -1.04
CA LYS A 107 22.33 8.48 -0.50
C LYS A 107 22.73 7.44 0.56
N LEU A 108 21.81 7.07 1.45
CA LEU A 108 22.02 6.02 2.43
C LEU A 108 22.26 4.66 1.76
N ALA A 109 21.51 4.37 0.69
CA ALA A 109 21.66 3.14 -0.09
C ALA A 109 22.94 3.12 -0.94
N ALA A 110 23.38 4.26 -1.48
CA ALA A 110 24.55 4.34 -2.36
C ALA A 110 25.86 3.86 -1.71
N GLY A 111 25.96 3.89 -0.38
CA GLY A 111 27.09 3.36 0.39
C GLY A 111 27.09 1.83 0.53
N ARG A 112 26.06 1.14 0.04
CA ARG A 112 25.86 -0.30 0.16
C ARG A 112 26.07 -0.98 -1.19
N GLY A 113 26.52 -2.21 -1.17
CA GLY A 113 26.68 -3.02 -2.40
C GLY A 113 25.55 -4.03 -2.62
N ASP A 114 24.58 -4.07 -1.69
CA ASP A 114 23.53 -5.09 -1.61
C ASP A 114 22.14 -4.57 -2.02
N THR A 115 22.00 -3.28 -2.39
CA THR A 115 20.75 -2.69 -2.86
C THR A 115 20.99 -1.56 -3.83
N ARG A 116 19.94 -1.20 -4.59
CA ARG A 116 19.93 -0.04 -5.49
C ARG A 116 18.62 0.72 -5.30
N ILE A 117 18.73 2.01 -4.99
CA ILE A 117 17.58 2.91 -4.84
C ILE A 117 17.86 4.15 -5.66
N LEU A 118 16.87 4.58 -6.45
CA LEU A 118 16.90 5.80 -7.26
C LEU A 118 15.82 6.75 -6.74
N ALA A 119 16.22 7.95 -6.33
CA ALA A 119 15.32 9.07 -6.10
C ALA A 119 15.07 9.77 -7.44
N CYS A 120 13.85 9.72 -7.95
CA CYS A 120 13.51 10.21 -9.28
C CYS A 120 12.64 11.47 -9.21
N ASP A 121 13.15 12.57 -9.73
CA ASP A 121 12.48 13.87 -9.86
C ASP A 121 12.11 14.23 -11.31
N ASP A 122 12.20 13.27 -12.23
CA ASP A 122 11.87 13.48 -13.63
C ASP A 122 10.41 13.93 -13.78
N PRO A 123 10.15 15.11 -14.39
CA PRO A 123 8.80 15.66 -14.51
C PRO A 123 7.86 14.82 -15.38
N TYR A 124 8.39 13.89 -16.16
CA TYR A 124 7.62 12.98 -17.03
C TYR A 124 7.37 11.60 -16.39
N LEU A 125 7.92 11.35 -15.19
CA LEU A 125 7.62 10.11 -14.48
C LEU A 125 6.11 10.01 -14.25
N PRO A 126 5.42 8.93 -14.69
CA PRO A 126 3.98 8.82 -14.52
C PRO A 126 3.58 8.71 -13.04
N VAL A 127 2.35 9.11 -12.73
CA VAL A 127 1.68 8.77 -11.47
C VAL A 127 0.80 7.57 -11.74
N HIS A 128 0.74 6.63 -10.79
CA HIS A 128 -0.07 5.42 -10.92
C HIS A 128 -1.36 5.54 -10.11
N TYR A 129 -2.40 4.81 -10.51
CA TYR A 129 -3.73 4.99 -9.93
C TYR A 129 -3.85 4.60 -8.45
N PRO A 130 -3.09 3.67 -7.86
CA PRO A 130 -3.12 3.44 -6.43
C PRO A 130 -2.90 4.72 -5.62
N THR A 131 -1.84 5.46 -5.97
CA THR A 131 -1.56 6.77 -5.36
C THR A 131 -2.71 7.74 -5.60
N ILE A 132 -3.23 7.87 -6.83
CA ILE A 132 -4.35 8.77 -7.18
C ILE A 132 -5.61 8.44 -6.37
N ASN A 133 -5.98 7.16 -6.28
CA ASN A 133 -7.17 6.74 -5.56
C ASN A 133 -7.06 7.06 -4.06
N LEU A 134 -5.92 6.81 -3.44
CA LEU A 134 -5.69 7.13 -2.03
C LEU A 134 -5.67 8.63 -1.76
N LEU A 135 -5.10 9.45 -2.66
CA LEU A 135 -5.15 10.92 -2.55
C LEU A 135 -6.59 11.41 -2.43
N GLY A 136 -7.52 10.86 -3.20
CA GLY A 136 -8.94 11.26 -3.19
C GLY A 136 -9.60 11.14 -1.81
N PHE A 137 -9.20 10.16 -1.01
CA PHE A 137 -9.76 9.92 0.33
C PHE A 137 -8.89 10.50 1.45
N LEU A 138 -7.58 10.34 1.34
CA LEU A 138 -6.69 10.48 2.48
C LEU A 138 -5.89 11.80 2.49
N GLN A 139 -5.76 12.51 1.36
CA GLN A 139 -4.94 13.71 1.32
C GLN A 139 -5.59 14.90 2.02
N ARG A 140 -4.76 15.69 2.73
CA ARG A 140 -5.07 17.05 3.19
C ARG A 140 -3.89 17.95 2.85
N LYS A 141 -2.94 18.16 3.77
CA LYS A 141 -1.81 19.10 3.67
C LYS A 141 -0.44 18.43 3.69
N GLU A 142 -0.39 17.16 4.03
CA GLU A 142 0.82 16.35 4.12
C GLU A 142 1.49 16.16 2.75
N ASN A 143 2.79 15.96 2.76
CA ASN A 143 3.55 15.57 1.57
C ASN A 143 3.24 14.11 1.21
N TRP A 144 3.29 13.79 -0.08
CA TRP A 144 3.05 12.45 -0.59
C TRP A 144 4.17 12.01 -1.51
N ILE A 145 4.75 10.86 -1.22
CA ILE A 145 5.75 10.21 -2.07
C ILE A 145 5.35 8.78 -2.36
N SER A 146 5.70 8.30 -3.53
CA SER A 146 5.40 6.92 -3.97
C SER A 146 6.69 6.13 -4.12
N VAL A 147 6.62 4.86 -3.77
CA VAL A 147 7.70 3.86 -3.94
C VAL A 147 7.19 2.76 -4.85
N GLY A 148 7.92 2.46 -5.92
CA GLY A 148 7.60 1.37 -6.83
C GLY A 148 8.05 0.00 -6.30
N VAL A 149 7.40 -1.06 -6.80
CA VAL A 149 7.74 -2.45 -6.49
C VAL A 149 8.73 -2.99 -7.52
N CYS A 150 9.90 -3.42 -7.10
CA CYS A 150 10.91 -3.99 -7.99
C CYS A 150 10.62 -5.47 -8.26
N GLN A 151 10.39 -5.85 -9.53
CA GLN A 151 10.01 -7.20 -9.94
C GLN A 151 11.10 -8.26 -9.72
N THR A 152 12.36 -7.83 -9.61
CA THR A 152 13.50 -8.72 -9.39
C THR A 152 13.92 -8.80 -7.92
N ALA A 153 13.25 -8.04 -7.05
CA ALA A 153 13.50 -8.08 -5.61
C ALA A 153 12.91 -9.35 -4.99
N GLU A 154 13.61 -9.88 -4.02
CA GLU A 154 13.17 -10.97 -3.16
C GLU A 154 12.76 -10.42 -1.77
N VAL A 155 12.32 -11.28 -0.87
CA VAL A 155 11.84 -10.90 0.47
C VAL A 155 12.82 -9.98 1.21
N GLU A 156 14.09 -10.37 1.25
CA GLU A 156 15.10 -9.63 2.00
C GLU A 156 15.44 -8.27 1.36
N ASP A 157 15.28 -8.14 0.03
CA ASP A 157 15.46 -6.86 -0.67
C ASP A 157 14.35 -5.87 -0.30
N PHE A 158 13.09 -6.35 -0.23
CA PHE A 158 11.97 -5.55 0.21
C PHE A 158 12.09 -5.14 1.68
N LEU A 159 12.43 -6.07 2.55
CA LEU A 159 12.65 -5.78 3.97
C LEU A 159 13.79 -4.77 4.18
N LEU A 160 14.87 -4.89 3.41
CA LEU A 160 16.02 -3.97 3.46
C LEU A 160 15.61 -2.56 3.01
N LEU A 161 14.82 -2.42 1.92
CA LEU A 161 14.32 -1.11 1.51
C LEU A 161 13.51 -0.45 2.64
N GLY A 162 12.63 -1.21 3.28
CA GLY A 162 11.86 -0.72 4.43
C GLY A 162 12.75 -0.28 5.61
N GLU A 163 13.74 -1.08 5.96
CA GLU A 163 14.71 -0.74 7.01
C GLU A 163 15.46 0.56 6.71
N LEU A 164 15.91 0.74 5.46
CA LEU A 164 16.61 1.95 5.03
C LEU A 164 15.68 3.17 5.05
N LEU A 165 14.42 3.02 4.64
CA LEU A 165 13.40 4.06 4.73
C LEU A 165 13.23 4.52 6.19
N ARG A 166 13.07 3.60 7.14
CA ARG A 166 12.98 3.91 8.58
C ARG A 166 14.20 4.69 9.07
N LYS A 167 15.41 4.19 8.77
CA LYS A 167 16.66 4.87 9.18
C LYS A 167 16.77 6.29 8.61
N THR A 168 16.31 6.50 7.38
CA THR A 168 16.29 7.83 6.76
C THR A 168 15.31 8.75 7.50
N ILE A 169 14.11 8.27 7.79
CA ILE A 169 13.10 9.02 8.54
C ILE A 169 13.63 9.44 9.92
N GLU A 170 14.25 8.51 10.66
CA GLU A 170 14.85 8.77 11.97
C GLU A 170 15.93 9.88 11.91
N THR A 171 16.68 9.94 10.80
CA THR A 171 17.74 10.95 10.61
C THR A 171 17.19 12.33 10.30
N LEU A 172 16.09 12.40 9.53
CA LEU A 172 15.53 13.66 9.04
C LEU A 172 14.55 14.36 9.99
N ASP A 173 14.24 13.76 11.13
CA ASP A 173 13.26 14.31 12.09
C ASP A 173 11.88 14.53 11.45
N ARG A 174 11.39 13.56 10.70
CA ARG A 174 10.09 13.55 10.02
C ARG A 174 9.10 12.62 10.71
N ASN A 175 7.85 13.07 10.86
CA ASN A 175 6.73 12.21 11.26
C ASN A 175 6.05 11.65 10.01
N VAL A 176 6.18 10.35 9.81
CA VAL A 176 5.78 9.68 8.57
C VAL A 176 4.73 8.59 8.82
N VAL A 177 3.75 8.52 7.93
CA VAL A 177 2.85 7.37 7.78
C VAL A 177 3.26 6.56 6.56
N VAL A 178 3.32 5.24 6.69
CA VAL A 178 3.61 4.33 5.58
C VAL A 178 2.35 3.57 5.18
N LEU A 179 1.95 3.68 3.92
CA LEU A 179 0.79 2.98 3.36
C LEU A 179 1.27 1.94 2.33
N ALA A 180 1.12 0.68 2.68
CA ALA A 180 1.29 -0.44 1.76
C ALA A 180 0.04 -0.54 0.89
N SER A 181 0.07 0.04 -0.30
CA SER A 181 -1.07 0.09 -1.20
C SER A 181 -1.11 -1.14 -2.09
N GLY A 182 -2.03 -2.04 -1.77
CA GLY A 182 -2.20 -3.29 -2.51
C GLY A 182 -3.21 -4.24 -1.87
N GLY A 183 -3.67 -5.19 -2.68
CA GLY A 183 -4.52 -6.28 -2.24
C GLY A 183 -3.73 -7.49 -1.73
N LEU A 184 -4.48 -8.48 -1.30
CA LEU A 184 -4.03 -9.80 -0.88
C LEU A 184 -3.85 -10.72 -2.11
N SER A 185 -4.39 -11.95 -2.10
CA SER A 185 -4.38 -12.81 -3.28
C SER A 185 -4.96 -12.07 -4.50
N HIS A 186 -4.29 -12.15 -5.67
CA HIS A 186 -4.56 -11.23 -6.76
C HIS A 186 -4.66 -11.93 -8.13
N ARG A 187 -5.65 -12.82 -8.25
CA ARG A 187 -5.98 -13.48 -9.52
C ARG A 187 -7.39 -13.12 -9.95
N PHE A 188 -7.49 -12.38 -11.03
CA PHE A 188 -8.77 -12.00 -11.63
C PHE A 188 -9.52 -13.19 -12.24
N TRP A 189 -10.84 -13.06 -12.32
CA TRP A 189 -11.66 -13.91 -13.15
C TRP A 189 -11.41 -13.65 -14.65
N PRO A 190 -11.52 -14.67 -15.51
CA PRO A 190 -11.40 -14.46 -16.94
C PRO A 190 -12.40 -13.43 -17.46
N LEU A 191 -12.01 -12.63 -18.46
CA LEU A 191 -12.80 -11.53 -18.99
C LEU A 191 -14.26 -11.91 -19.30
N ARG A 192 -14.49 -13.12 -19.83
CA ARG A 192 -15.85 -13.61 -20.16
C ARG A 192 -16.74 -13.85 -18.94
N ASP A 193 -16.15 -14.07 -17.79
CA ASP A 193 -16.84 -14.37 -16.52
C ASP A 193 -16.79 -13.21 -15.54
N PHE A 194 -16.00 -12.17 -15.84
CA PHE A 194 -15.69 -11.06 -14.95
C PHE A 194 -16.96 -10.41 -14.36
N ALA A 195 -17.94 -10.09 -15.20
CA ALA A 195 -19.18 -9.44 -14.77
C ALA A 195 -20.04 -10.27 -13.79
N LYS A 196 -19.79 -11.57 -13.66
CA LYS A 196 -20.48 -12.44 -12.71
C LYS A 196 -19.86 -12.37 -11.30
N HIS A 197 -18.67 -11.80 -11.19
CA HIS A 197 -17.83 -11.80 -10.00
C HIS A 197 -17.42 -10.39 -9.54
N GLU A 198 -18.18 -9.37 -9.92
CA GLU A 198 -17.88 -7.97 -9.60
C GLU A 198 -18.35 -7.54 -8.19
N SER A 199 -19.24 -8.33 -7.55
CA SER A 199 -19.66 -8.00 -6.18
C SER A 199 -18.55 -8.31 -5.16
N SER A 200 -18.61 -7.62 -4.02
CA SER A 200 -17.66 -7.77 -2.90
C SER A 200 -17.78 -9.11 -2.14
N SER A 201 -18.71 -9.98 -2.52
CA SER A 201 -18.92 -11.28 -1.88
C SER A 201 -17.64 -12.12 -1.89
N LEU A 202 -17.31 -12.70 -0.74
CA LEU A 202 -16.15 -13.59 -0.57
C LEU A 202 -16.21 -14.86 -1.45
N GLU A 203 -17.39 -15.21 -1.95
CA GLU A 203 -17.56 -16.30 -2.93
C GLU A 203 -16.91 -15.96 -4.28
N ASN A 204 -16.66 -14.69 -4.53
CA ASN A 204 -16.00 -14.22 -5.73
C ASN A 204 -14.47 -14.26 -5.65
N ILE A 205 -13.87 -14.51 -4.48
CA ILE A 205 -12.42 -14.78 -4.40
C ILE A 205 -12.07 -15.94 -5.32
N ARG A 206 -10.96 -15.83 -6.02
CA ARG A 206 -10.63 -16.70 -7.17
C ARG A 206 -10.64 -18.18 -6.84
N THR A 207 -10.19 -18.58 -5.66
CA THR A 207 -10.27 -19.94 -5.15
C THR A 207 -10.49 -19.96 -3.63
N PRO A 208 -11.12 -21.02 -3.06
CA PRO A 208 -11.27 -21.16 -1.61
C PRO A 208 -9.92 -21.19 -0.87
N GLU A 209 -8.88 -21.76 -1.50
CA GLU A 209 -7.53 -21.83 -0.92
C GLU A 209 -6.90 -20.44 -0.84
N ALA A 210 -7.05 -19.61 -1.86
CA ALA A 210 -6.59 -18.21 -1.85
C ALA A 210 -7.30 -17.43 -0.74
N ARG A 211 -8.62 -17.57 -0.62
CA ARG A 211 -9.40 -16.96 0.46
C ARG A 211 -8.87 -17.39 1.84
N LYS A 212 -8.64 -18.67 2.05
CA LYS A 212 -8.13 -19.18 3.32
C LYS A 212 -6.75 -18.63 3.66
N ALA A 213 -5.88 -18.52 2.65
CA ALA A 213 -4.54 -17.96 2.82
C ALA A 213 -4.60 -16.44 3.14
N ASP A 214 -5.52 -15.70 2.53
CA ASP A 214 -5.76 -14.30 2.86
C ASP A 214 -6.29 -14.13 4.30
N GLU A 215 -7.24 -14.97 4.70
CA GLU A 215 -7.78 -14.98 6.07
C GLU A 215 -6.67 -15.29 7.09
N GLU A 216 -5.75 -16.22 6.80
CA GLU A 216 -4.58 -16.53 7.64
C GLU A 216 -3.64 -15.32 7.77
N VAL A 217 -3.34 -14.62 6.67
CA VAL A 217 -2.52 -13.40 6.71
C VAL A 217 -3.18 -12.32 7.58
N ILE A 218 -4.50 -12.13 7.44
CA ILE A 218 -5.26 -11.17 8.24
C ILE A 218 -5.19 -11.52 9.74
N GLU A 219 -5.42 -12.78 10.12
CA GLU A 219 -5.33 -13.25 11.50
C GLU A 219 -3.93 -13.03 12.10
N LEU A 220 -2.88 -13.29 11.31
CA LEU A 220 -1.50 -13.04 11.73
C LEU A 220 -1.23 -11.54 11.92
N TRP A 221 -1.78 -10.67 11.09
CA TRP A 221 -1.69 -9.22 11.29
C TRP A 221 -2.45 -8.76 12.54
N GLU A 222 -3.66 -9.26 12.77
CA GLU A 222 -4.46 -8.94 13.96
C GLU A 222 -3.74 -9.35 15.27
N SER A 223 -2.94 -10.41 15.22
CA SER A 223 -2.15 -10.89 16.37
C SER A 223 -0.75 -10.27 16.47
N GLY A 224 -0.37 -9.36 15.57
CA GLY A 224 0.96 -8.75 15.54
C GLY A 224 2.09 -9.71 15.14
N ASN A 225 1.78 -10.85 14.55
CA ASN A 225 2.78 -11.87 14.19
C ASN A 225 3.35 -11.65 12.79
N HIS A 226 4.08 -10.55 12.61
CA HIS A 226 4.69 -10.19 11.33
C HIS A 226 5.76 -11.19 10.88
N GLU A 227 6.47 -11.84 11.83
CA GLU A 227 7.42 -12.91 11.51
C GLU A 227 6.74 -14.05 10.75
N ALA A 228 5.62 -14.55 11.28
CA ALA A 228 4.89 -15.62 10.64
C ALA A 228 4.33 -15.22 9.26
N VAL A 229 3.88 -13.98 9.07
CA VAL A 229 3.45 -13.49 7.75
C VAL A 229 4.60 -13.50 6.75
N ILE A 230 5.79 -13.03 7.15
CA ILE A 230 6.98 -13.02 6.28
C ILE A 230 7.40 -14.46 5.95
N ASP A 231 7.40 -15.35 6.94
CA ASP A 231 7.81 -16.75 6.76
C ASP A 231 6.78 -17.57 5.97
N PHE A 232 5.50 -17.17 5.98
CA PHE A 232 4.44 -17.75 5.16
C PHE A 232 4.54 -17.36 3.68
N TYR A 233 5.26 -16.31 3.33
CA TYR A 233 5.33 -15.80 1.95
C TYR A 233 5.71 -16.84 0.89
N PRO A 234 6.65 -17.79 1.08
CA PRO A 234 6.95 -18.82 0.07
C PRO A 234 5.74 -19.65 -0.34
N GLU A 235 4.80 -19.91 0.57
CA GLU A 235 3.53 -20.55 0.29
C GLU A 235 2.53 -19.55 -0.30
N TYR A 236 2.38 -18.38 0.34
CA TYR A 236 1.43 -17.34 -0.01
C TYR A 236 1.64 -16.80 -1.44
N ARG A 237 2.88 -16.71 -1.92
CA ARG A 237 3.19 -16.29 -3.30
C ARG A 237 2.52 -17.15 -4.37
N THR A 238 2.14 -18.40 -4.05
CA THR A 238 1.44 -19.29 -4.98
C THR A 238 0.03 -18.78 -5.32
N TYR A 239 -0.55 -17.93 -4.47
CA TYR A 239 -1.82 -17.25 -4.67
C TYR A 239 -1.65 -15.89 -5.36
N ALA A 240 -0.42 -15.58 -5.79
CA ALA A 240 -0.04 -14.37 -6.52
C ALA A 240 -0.52 -13.08 -5.81
N PRO A 241 -0.10 -12.80 -4.56
CA PRO A 241 -0.46 -11.55 -3.90
C PRO A 241 0.00 -10.35 -4.74
N GLU A 242 -0.75 -9.25 -4.64
CA GLU A 242 -0.51 -8.08 -5.46
C GLU A 242 0.90 -7.53 -5.28
N GLY A 243 1.52 -7.10 -6.39
CA GLY A 243 2.87 -6.55 -6.36
C GLY A 243 3.89 -7.50 -5.73
N PHE A 244 3.76 -8.81 -5.90
CA PHE A 244 4.61 -9.82 -5.25
C PHE A 244 4.61 -9.72 -3.71
N PHE A 245 3.55 -9.17 -3.13
CA PHE A 245 3.47 -8.81 -1.71
C PHE A 245 4.53 -7.79 -1.26
N GLY A 246 5.21 -7.17 -2.20
CA GLY A 246 6.30 -6.23 -1.97
C GLY A 246 5.84 -4.99 -1.20
N HIS A 247 4.59 -4.54 -1.39
CA HIS A 247 4.01 -3.44 -0.62
C HIS A 247 4.02 -3.71 0.88
N TYR A 248 3.54 -4.89 1.30
CA TYR A 248 3.57 -5.28 2.70
C TYR A 248 5.00 -5.52 3.21
N LEU A 249 5.83 -6.23 2.45
CA LEU A 249 7.20 -6.57 2.87
C LEU A 249 8.07 -5.32 3.08
N ILE A 250 7.93 -4.29 2.22
CA ILE A 250 8.62 -3.00 2.42
C ILE A 250 8.10 -2.31 3.69
N MET A 251 6.78 -2.25 3.88
CA MET A 251 6.20 -1.69 5.09
C MET A 251 6.68 -2.47 6.32
N ALA A 252 6.61 -3.79 6.32
CA ALA A 252 7.07 -4.63 7.43
C ALA A 252 8.55 -4.35 7.76
N GLY A 253 9.43 -4.25 6.76
CA GLY A 253 10.83 -3.87 6.95
C GLY A 253 10.99 -2.51 7.63
N ALA A 254 10.15 -1.53 7.26
CA ALA A 254 10.14 -0.22 7.89
C ALA A 254 9.66 -0.25 9.36
N LEU A 255 8.80 -1.20 9.70
CA LEU A 255 8.32 -1.39 11.08
C LEU A 255 9.22 -2.31 11.93
N GLY A 256 10.32 -2.81 11.40
CA GLY A 256 11.26 -3.67 12.12
C GLY A 256 11.31 -5.13 11.65
N GLY A 257 10.63 -5.44 10.55
CA GLY A 257 10.64 -6.75 9.93
C GLY A 257 10.03 -7.83 10.82
N ARG A 258 10.74 -8.92 10.97
CA ARG A 258 10.34 -10.06 11.81
C ARG A 258 10.25 -9.73 13.33
N LEU A 259 10.81 -8.60 13.75
CA LEU A 259 10.78 -8.17 15.16
C LEU A 259 9.58 -7.25 15.45
N CYS A 260 8.79 -6.89 14.45
CA CYS A 260 7.59 -6.09 14.65
C CYS A 260 6.49 -6.94 15.29
N GLU A 261 5.85 -6.40 16.34
CA GLU A 261 4.73 -7.02 17.05
C GLU A 261 3.50 -6.10 17.09
N ALA A 262 3.42 -5.12 16.21
CA ALA A 262 2.27 -4.22 16.14
C ALA A 262 1.03 -5.00 15.69
N GLU A 263 -0.01 -4.99 16.54
CA GLU A 263 -1.30 -5.61 16.22
C GLU A 263 -2.04 -4.77 15.16
N GLY A 264 -2.65 -5.45 14.20
CA GLY A 264 -3.44 -4.84 13.13
C GLY A 264 -4.91 -4.68 13.52
N GLU A 265 -5.46 -3.49 13.25
CA GLU A 265 -6.90 -3.23 13.36
C GLU A 265 -7.53 -3.16 11.97
N LYS A 266 -8.63 -3.90 11.77
CA LYS A 266 -9.40 -3.84 10.52
C LYS A 266 -10.19 -2.54 10.40
N TYR A 267 -9.99 -1.84 9.29
CA TYR A 267 -10.74 -0.65 8.91
C TYR A 267 -11.80 -0.92 7.84
N SER A 268 -11.80 -2.12 7.26
CA SER A 268 -12.84 -2.63 6.38
C SER A 268 -13.11 -4.10 6.65
N ASP A 269 -14.20 -4.62 6.12
CA ASP A 269 -14.35 -6.05 5.97
C ASP A 269 -13.31 -6.58 4.98
N TYR A 270 -13.01 -7.88 5.03
CA TYR A 270 -12.32 -8.57 3.96
C TYR A 270 -13.32 -8.81 2.83
N GLU A 271 -13.04 -8.29 1.65
CA GLU A 271 -13.95 -8.26 0.49
C GLU A 271 -13.27 -8.79 -0.77
N SER A 272 -14.08 -9.21 -1.75
CA SER A 272 -13.59 -9.53 -3.09
C SER A 272 -13.62 -8.30 -4.00
N ALA A 273 -12.62 -8.20 -4.89
CA ALA A 273 -12.70 -7.35 -6.06
C ALA A 273 -12.38 -8.20 -7.30
N ALA A 274 -13.43 -8.71 -7.95
CA ALA A 274 -13.33 -9.49 -9.20
C ALA A 274 -12.37 -10.69 -9.13
N GLY A 275 -12.26 -11.32 -7.97
CA GLY A 275 -11.41 -12.49 -7.73
C GLY A 275 -10.26 -12.25 -6.77
N THR A 276 -9.92 -10.99 -6.50
CA THR A 276 -8.81 -10.59 -5.63
C THR A 276 -9.29 -10.30 -4.21
N GLY A 277 -8.46 -10.54 -3.20
CA GLY A 277 -8.77 -10.27 -1.80
C GLY A 277 -8.38 -8.85 -1.41
N GLN A 278 -9.27 -8.14 -0.72
CA GLN A 278 -9.11 -6.73 -0.36
C GLN A 278 -9.48 -6.49 1.10
N VAL A 279 -8.66 -5.72 1.81
CA VAL A 279 -8.90 -5.31 3.19
C VAL A 279 -8.13 -4.03 3.50
N HIS A 280 -8.61 -3.24 4.44
CA HIS A 280 -7.82 -2.19 5.08
C HIS A 280 -7.42 -2.65 6.47
N MET A 281 -6.11 -2.63 6.74
CA MET A 281 -5.51 -2.90 8.04
C MET A 281 -4.70 -1.69 8.47
N TRP A 282 -4.82 -1.31 9.73
CA TRP A 282 -4.01 -0.26 10.32
C TRP A 282 -3.19 -0.79 11.49
N PHE A 283 -1.97 -0.31 11.62
CA PHE A 283 -1.04 -0.62 12.69
C PHE A 283 -0.68 0.66 13.42
N ASP A 284 -1.14 0.78 14.66
CA ASP A 284 -0.71 1.87 15.55
C ASP A 284 0.70 1.59 16.05
N ARG A 285 1.51 2.65 16.15
CA ARG A 285 2.84 2.51 16.73
C ARG A 285 2.74 2.18 18.21
N PRO A 286 3.29 1.04 18.70
CA PRO A 286 3.31 0.72 20.12
C PRO A 286 4.08 1.75 20.95
N GLU A 287 3.72 1.92 22.22
CA GLU A 287 4.39 2.89 23.12
C GLU A 287 5.90 2.65 23.22
N ASP A 288 6.33 1.40 23.25
CA ASP A 288 7.73 0.97 23.30
C ASP A 288 8.45 0.97 21.93
N GLY A 289 7.78 1.41 20.86
CA GLY A 289 8.28 1.37 19.49
C GLY A 289 7.80 0.16 18.70
N TRP A 290 8.20 0.08 17.43
CA TRP A 290 7.77 -0.98 16.50
C TRP A 290 8.36 -2.35 16.81
N THR A 291 9.49 -2.41 17.51
CA THR A 291 10.18 -3.64 17.90
C THR A 291 10.37 -3.67 19.40
N LYS A 292 10.14 -4.81 20.04
CA LYS A 292 10.57 -4.99 21.43
C LYS A 292 12.09 -4.99 21.52
N SER A 293 12.59 -4.25 22.47
CA SER A 293 14.02 -4.17 22.81
C SER A 293 14.51 -5.45 23.52
#